data_b53a6036319ac6d6b24b89e2a7fcf52e
#
_entry.id   b53a6036319ac6d6b24b89e2a7fcf52e
#
_cell.length_a   1.000
_cell.length_b   1.000
_cell.length_c   1.000
_cell.angle_alpha   90.00
_cell.angle_beta   90.00
_cell.angle_gamma   90.00
#
_symmetry.space_group_name_H-M   'P 1'
#
loop_
_entity.id
_entity.type
_entity.pdbx_description
1 polymer ?
#
loop_
_entity_poly.entity_id
_entity_poly.type
_entity_poly.pdbx_seq_one_letter_code
_entity_poly.pdbx_strand_id
1 'polypeptide(L)'
;MATLAMLRAQFPEANGVSDVLCASMLAAAALELDTSVWGAFGTVGGLMTKTDQGQLYLAMHKLAVSPFGQNAKMMVDGKKVGYRRTTYGSEFLLLQSQVTSGFRVA
;
A
#
# COMPACT_ATOMS: atom_id res chain seq x y z
N MET A 1 -1.07 -5.65 11.32
CA MET A 1 -1.32 -5.67 9.88
C MET A 1 -2.38 -4.64 9.53
N ALA A 2 -2.26 -3.97 8.40
CA ALA A 2 -3.23 -2.96 7.99
C ALA A 2 -4.60 -3.57 7.74
N THR A 3 -5.65 -2.85 8.15
CA THR A 3 -7.04 -3.31 8.04
C THR A 3 -7.80 -2.52 6.97
N LEU A 4 -8.94 -3.05 6.55
CA LEU A 4 -9.84 -2.37 5.63
C LEU A 4 -10.27 -1.00 6.18
N ALA A 5 -10.54 -0.92 7.48
CA ALA A 5 -10.93 0.34 8.11
C ALA A 5 -9.82 1.38 8.01
N MET A 6 -8.56 0.97 8.21
CA MET A 6 -7.40 1.85 8.06
C MET A 6 -7.26 2.34 6.62
N LEU A 7 -7.44 1.45 5.66
CA LEU A 7 -7.38 1.80 4.24
C LEU A 7 -8.40 2.86 3.88
N ARG A 8 -9.64 2.67 4.30
CA ARG A 8 -10.75 3.60 4.00
C ARG A 8 -10.62 4.92 4.73
N ALA A 9 -10.07 4.90 5.94
CA ALA A 9 -9.85 6.13 6.72
C ALA A 9 -8.76 7.00 6.09
N GLN A 10 -7.68 6.37 5.63
CA GLN A 10 -6.55 7.09 5.04
C GLN A 10 -6.80 7.47 3.57
N PHE A 11 -7.53 6.64 2.84
CA PHE A 11 -7.81 6.84 1.42
C PHE A 11 -9.32 6.81 1.16
N PRO A 12 -10.01 7.97 1.35
CA PRO A 12 -11.47 8.03 1.13
C PRO A 12 -11.88 7.64 -0.29
N GLU A 13 -11.00 7.79 -1.26
CA GLU A 13 -11.25 7.39 -2.65
C GLU A 13 -11.51 5.90 -2.81
N ALA A 14 -11.11 5.08 -1.83
CA ALA A 14 -11.38 3.65 -1.83
C ALA A 14 -12.79 3.29 -1.33
N ASN A 15 -13.55 4.25 -0.83
CA ASN A 15 -14.87 3.97 -0.25
C ASN A 15 -15.88 3.44 -1.27
N GLY A 16 -15.70 3.74 -2.55
CA GLY A 16 -16.55 3.22 -3.62
C GLY A 16 -16.20 1.82 -4.10
N VAL A 17 -15.15 1.23 -3.55
CA VAL A 17 -14.66 -0.10 -3.95
C VAL A 17 -15.19 -1.15 -2.97
N SER A 18 -15.50 -2.35 -3.49
CA SER A 18 -16.05 -3.43 -2.65
C SER A 18 -15.07 -3.86 -1.55
N ASP A 19 -15.60 -4.31 -0.43
CA ASP A 19 -14.81 -4.80 0.70
C ASP A 19 -13.94 -5.99 0.29
N VAL A 20 -14.48 -6.88 -0.53
CA VAL A 20 -13.77 -8.08 -0.98
C VAL A 20 -12.53 -7.70 -1.78
N LEU A 21 -12.67 -6.75 -2.72
CA LEU A 21 -11.55 -6.31 -3.55
C LEU A 21 -10.49 -5.58 -2.72
N CYS A 22 -10.90 -4.69 -1.83
CA CYS A 22 -9.97 -4.00 -0.93
C CYS A 22 -9.20 -4.98 -0.04
N ALA A 23 -9.90 -5.93 0.56
CA ALA A 23 -9.29 -6.95 1.41
C ALA A 23 -8.31 -7.81 0.61
N SER A 24 -8.66 -8.16 -0.62
CA SER A 24 -7.82 -8.94 -1.51
C SER A 24 -6.52 -8.20 -1.84
N MET A 25 -6.61 -6.90 -2.11
CA MET A 25 -5.43 -6.07 -2.39
C MET A 25 -4.54 -5.90 -1.17
N LEU A 26 -5.14 -5.75 0.02
CA LEU A 26 -4.38 -5.70 1.28
C LEU A 26 -3.63 -7.00 1.53
N ALA A 27 -4.25 -8.14 1.30
CA ALA A 27 -3.62 -9.45 1.47
C ALA A 27 -2.48 -9.64 0.48
N ALA A 28 -2.70 -9.27 -0.80
CA ALA A 28 -1.66 -9.37 -1.83
C ALA A 28 -0.47 -8.46 -1.50
N ALA A 29 -0.73 -7.26 -1.01
CA ALA A 29 0.33 -6.33 -0.61
C ALA A 29 1.15 -6.89 0.56
N ALA A 30 0.49 -7.51 1.54
CA ALA A 30 1.18 -8.10 2.68
C ALA A 30 2.16 -9.20 2.25
N LEU A 31 1.82 -9.99 1.23
CA LEU A 31 2.68 -11.05 0.73
C LEU A 31 3.96 -10.52 0.07
N GLU A 32 3.96 -9.30 -0.42
CA GLU A 32 5.12 -8.71 -1.09
C GLU A 32 6.07 -8.00 -0.12
N LEU A 33 5.66 -7.80 1.15
CA LEU A 33 6.48 -7.12 2.13
C LEU A 33 7.32 -8.15 2.90
N ASP A 34 8.63 -8.03 2.77
CA ASP A 34 9.57 -8.87 3.51
C ASP A 34 9.75 -8.32 4.92
N THR A 35 9.21 -9.02 5.90
CA THR A 35 9.25 -8.58 7.29
C THR A 35 10.66 -8.58 7.87
N SER A 36 11.60 -9.31 7.28
CA SER A 36 12.99 -9.26 7.71
C SER A 36 13.66 -7.92 7.36
N VAL A 37 13.14 -7.22 6.34
CA VAL A 37 13.62 -5.90 5.91
C VAL A 37 12.75 -4.79 6.48
N TRP A 38 11.42 -4.95 6.38
CA TRP A 38 10.45 -3.92 6.78
C TRP A 38 10.19 -3.88 8.28
N GLY A 39 10.35 -5.01 8.96
CA GLY A 39 9.94 -5.19 10.33
C GLY A 39 8.54 -5.80 10.43
N ALA A 40 8.11 -6.07 11.65
CA ALA A 40 6.84 -6.73 11.89
C ALA A 40 5.66 -5.80 11.58
N PHE A 41 4.53 -6.41 11.17
CA PHE A 41 3.25 -5.71 11.11
C PHE A 41 2.79 -5.33 12.52
N GLY A 42 2.03 -4.23 12.61
CA GLY A 42 1.40 -3.85 13.87
C GLY A 42 0.30 -4.81 14.28
N THR A 43 -0.01 -4.83 15.55
CA THR A 43 -1.12 -5.62 16.09
C THR A 43 -2.43 -4.84 15.97
N VAL A 44 -3.54 -5.58 15.95
CA VAL A 44 -4.87 -4.94 15.96
C VAL A 44 -5.01 -4.14 17.25
N GLY A 45 -5.36 -2.86 17.12
CA GLY A 45 -5.45 -1.93 18.23
C GLY A 45 -4.13 -1.30 18.67
N GLY A 46 -3.00 -1.70 18.07
CA GLY A 46 -1.69 -1.11 18.32
C GLY A 46 -1.37 0.04 17.38
N LEU A 47 -0.17 0.62 17.55
CA LEU A 47 0.29 1.68 16.67
C LEU A 47 0.64 1.12 15.29
N MET A 48 0.34 1.94 14.25
CA MET A 48 0.68 1.59 12.89
C MET A 48 2.20 1.61 12.71
N THR A 49 2.75 0.55 12.13
CA THR A 49 4.18 0.47 11.80
C THR A 49 4.41 0.95 10.36
N LYS A 50 5.68 1.16 9.99
CA LYS A 50 6.03 1.46 8.59
C LYS A 50 5.64 0.33 7.65
N THR A 51 5.66 -0.91 8.14
CA THR A 51 5.24 -2.09 7.38
C THR A 51 3.75 -2.01 7.05
N ASP A 52 2.92 -1.63 8.03
CA ASP A 52 1.48 -1.41 7.80
C ASP A 52 1.24 -0.29 6.79
N GLN A 53 1.99 0.82 6.90
CA GLN A 53 1.86 1.93 5.97
C GLN A 53 2.28 1.52 4.56
N GLY A 54 3.35 0.74 4.43
CA GLY A 54 3.78 0.19 3.15
C GLY A 54 2.73 -0.72 2.55
N GLN A 55 2.07 -1.54 3.37
CA GLN A 55 0.97 -2.39 2.93
C GLN A 55 -0.20 -1.56 2.37
N LEU A 56 -0.56 -0.46 3.05
CA LEU A 56 -1.62 0.43 2.59
C LEU A 56 -1.30 1.07 1.23
N TYR A 57 -0.11 1.63 1.08
CA TYR A 57 0.31 2.23 -0.19
C TYR A 57 0.34 1.22 -1.32
N LEU A 58 0.91 0.04 -1.06
CA LEU A 58 1.02 -1.00 -2.07
C LEU A 58 -0.36 -1.53 -2.49
N ALA A 59 -1.28 -1.71 -1.53
CA ALA A 59 -2.65 -2.11 -1.81
C ALA A 59 -3.37 -1.08 -2.69
N MET A 60 -3.22 0.21 -2.38
CA MET A 60 -3.81 1.28 -3.18
C MET A 60 -3.19 1.36 -4.57
N HIS A 61 -1.88 1.14 -4.70
CA HIS A 61 -1.23 1.07 -6.00
C HIS A 61 -1.81 -0.06 -6.85
N LYS A 62 -1.93 -1.27 -6.28
CA LYS A 62 -2.50 -2.42 -6.97
C LYS A 62 -3.94 -2.16 -7.39
N LEU A 63 -4.72 -1.52 -6.52
CA LEU A 63 -6.10 -1.16 -6.81
C LEU A 63 -6.17 -0.15 -7.96
N ALA A 64 -5.32 0.86 -7.95
CA ALA A 64 -5.32 1.92 -8.96
C ALA A 64 -4.96 1.40 -10.35
N VAL A 65 -3.98 0.48 -10.45
CA VAL A 65 -3.58 -0.09 -11.75
C VAL A 65 -4.50 -1.21 -12.23
N SER A 66 -5.42 -1.67 -11.38
CA SER A 66 -6.43 -2.66 -11.77
C SER A 66 -7.52 -1.99 -12.63
N PRO A 67 -8.32 -2.78 -13.38
CA PRO A 67 -9.45 -2.22 -14.11
C PRO A 67 -10.42 -1.44 -13.21
N PHE A 68 -10.51 -1.82 -11.95
CA PHE A 68 -11.36 -1.15 -10.96
C PHE A 68 -10.89 0.26 -10.66
N GLY A 69 -9.58 0.47 -10.58
CA GLY A 69 -8.99 1.78 -10.34
C GLY A 69 -9.32 2.76 -11.45
N GLN A 70 -9.33 2.29 -12.69
CA GLN A 70 -9.70 3.10 -13.84
C GLN A 70 -11.16 3.54 -13.75
N ASN A 71 -12.05 2.64 -13.35
CA ASN A 71 -13.47 2.95 -13.15
C ASN A 71 -13.69 3.91 -12.00
N ALA A 72 -12.86 3.84 -10.97
CA ALA A 72 -12.91 4.74 -9.82
C ALA A 72 -12.19 6.07 -10.07
N LYS A 73 -11.71 6.29 -11.30
CA LYS A 73 -10.99 7.50 -11.74
C LYS A 73 -9.73 7.78 -10.91
N MET A 74 -9.07 6.75 -10.45
CA MET A 74 -7.79 6.87 -9.77
C MET A 74 -6.72 7.23 -10.79
N MET A 75 -5.86 8.18 -10.43
CA MET A 75 -4.84 8.67 -11.35
C MET A 75 -3.71 7.66 -11.54
N VAL A 76 -3.47 7.29 -12.80
CA VAL A 76 -2.37 6.42 -13.20
C VAL A 76 -1.60 7.11 -14.33
N ASP A 77 -0.30 7.26 -14.14
CA ASP A 77 0.56 7.82 -15.18
C ASP A 77 1.03 6.70 -16.11
N GLY A 78 0.43 6.61 -17.28
CA GLY A 78 0.74 5.59 -18.28
C GLY A 78 2.12 5.73 -18.91
N LYS A 79 2.81 6.86 -18.72
CA LYS A 79 4.16 7.10 -19.23
C LYS A 79 5.24 6.53 -18.31
N LYS A 80 4.90 6.25 -17.05
CA LYS A 80 5.82 5.68 -16.09
C LYS A 80 5.59 4.18 -15.96
N VAL A 81 6.56 3.47 -15.40
CA VAL A 81 6.49 2.01 -15.23
C VAL A 81 6.57 1.64 -13.75
N GLY A 82 6.07 0.45 -13.42
CA GLY A 82 6.12 -0.10 -12.08
C GLY A 82 5.35 0.75 -11.08
N TYR A 83 5.91 0.87 -9.88
CA TYR A 83 5.26 1.59 -8.79
C TYR A 83 5.10 3.08 -9.04
N ARG A 84 5.92 3.66 -9.91
CA ARG A 84 5.85 5.10 -10.21
C ARG A 84 4.64 5.50 -11.03
N ARG A 85 3.86 4.53 -11.51
CA ARG A 85 2.63 4.80 -12.27
C ARG A 85 1.54 5.45 -11.42
N THR A 86 1.63 5.37 -10.10
CA THR A 86 0.66 5.98 -9.19
C THR A 86 1.39 6.75 -8.09
N THR A 87 0.71 7.72 -7.48
CA THR A 87 1.22 8.41 -6.29
C THR A 87 1.40 7.45 -5.13
N TYR A 88 0.50 6.49 -4.98
CA TYR A 88 0.60 5.46 -3.93
C TYR A 88 1.88 4.63 -4.09
N GLY A 89 2.18 4.20 -5.31
CA GLY A 89 3.40 3.45 -5.60
C GLY A 89 4.65 4.28 -5.38
N SER A 90 4.64 5.56 -5.74
CA SER A 90 5.75 6.48 -5.48
C SER A 90 5.99 6.66 -3.99
N GLU A 91 4.93 6.82 -3.20
CA GLU A 91 5.04 6.90 -1.74
C GLU A 91 5.55 5.59 -1.13
N PHE A 92 5.12 4.45 -1.69
CA PHE A 92 5.63 3.14 -1.29
C PHE A 92 7.15 3.06 -1.49
N LEU A 93 7.64 3.53 -2.64
CA LEU A 93 9.08 3.52 -2.95
C LEU A 93 9.87 4.42 -2.00
N LEU A 94 9.33 5.59 -1.65
CA LEU A 94 9.96 6.48 -0.68
C LEU A 94 10.07 5.81 0.68
N LEU A 95 9.00 5.17 1.13
CA LEU A 95 8.99 4.47 2.41
C LEU A 95 9.96 3.28 2.39
N GLN A 96 9.99 2.53 1.29
CA GLN A 96 10.92 1.43 1.10
C GLN A 96 12.37 1.91 1.18
N SER A 97 12.67 3.04 0.57
CA SER A 97 13.99 3.67 0.60
C SER A 97 14.41 3.99 2.05
N GLN A 98 13.50 4.53 2.85
CA GLN A 98 13.77 4.83 4.27
C GLN A 98 14.06 3.55 5.06
N VAL A 99 13.29 2.51 4.83
CA VAL A 99 13.43 1.23 5.52
C VAL A 99 14.76 0.56 5.16
N THR A 100 15.10 0.51 3.87
CA THR A 100 16.37 -0.11 3.42
C THR A 100 17.58 0.71 3.84
N SER A 101 17.50 2.03 3.84
CA SER A 101 18.57 2.90 4.31
C SER A 101 18.86 2.66 5.79
N GLY A 102 17.82 2.61 6.62
CA GLY A 102 17.97 2.32 8.04
C GLY A 102 18.59 0.94 8.28
N PHE A 103 18.19 -0.04 7.49
CA PHE A 103 18.74 -1.39 7.57
C PHE A 103 20.24 -1.44 7.23
N ARG A 104 20.65 -0.66 6.23
CA ARG A 104 22.05 -0.63 5.79
C ARG A 104 22.99 0.01 6.80
N VAL A 105 22.49 0.98 7.53
CA VAL A 105 23.29 1.72 8.50
C VAL A 105 23.53 0.91 9.77
N ALA A 106 22.63 -0.01 10.05
CA ALA A 106 22.85 -0.94 11.17
C ALA A 106 23.94 -1.94 10.84
#